data_133e35c59635ec402df9b380b095831e
#
_entry.id   133e35c59635ec402df9b380b095831e
#
_cell.length_a   1.000
_cell.length_b   1.000
_cell.length_c   1.000
_cell.angle_alpha   90.00
_cell.angle_beta   90.00
_cell.angle_gamma   90.00
#
_symmetry.space_group_name_H-M   'P 1'
#
loop_
_entity.id
_entity.type
_entity.pdbx_description
1 polymer ?
#
loop_
_entity_poly.entity_id
_entity_poly.type
_entity_poly.pdbx_seq_one_letter_code
_entity_poly.pdbx_strand_id
1 'polypeptide(L)'
;MIDKRKKYIMVFDTETTGEIVTSKNGHEIMQKYIYDIGYTIADKKEIHLKRNFIVKEIFENAELMNSAYYKNKIPKYRKMIESGEVDIIPFADIVKTMQADAKYFNIKEVAAYNISFDLNAFMQTTNCIYPNQFQMLFRITKQGNYAPDTEKFFKNYILRKEVDIIDIWTLACQTLCNQVTFQTYYKEETAKGNIKSNAEIVYSYIIDGDFIEDHTALSDSIIETEILQRIYRLHKKIETKFMFMPFRLIEKKV
;
A
#
# COMPACT_ATOMS: atom_id res chain seq x y z
N MET A 1 -26.13 -6.58 -6.13
CA MET A 1 -25.69 -7.16 -7.42
C MET A 1 -24.64 -6.23 -8.02
N ILE A 2 -23.47 -6.76 -8.43
CA ILE A 2 -22.38 -5.94 -8.99
C ILE A 2 -22.76 -5.43 -10.38
N ASP A 3 -22.55 -4.14 -10.62
CA ASP A 3 -22.68 -3.56 -11.97
C ASP A 3 -21.43 -3.89 -12.80
N LYS A 4 -21.53 -4.88 -13.69
CA LYS A 4 -20.42 -5.35 -14.55
C LYS A 4 -19.91 -4.30 -15.54
N ARG A 5 -20.60 -3.17 -15.70
CA ARG A 5 -20.17 -2.04 -16.54
C ARG A 5 -19.20 -1.12 -15.82
N LYS A 6 -19.17 -1.16 -14.49
CA LYS A 6 -18.23 -0.40 -13.68
C LYS A 6 -16.86 -1.05 -13.69
N LYS A 7 -15.82 -0.23 -13.65
CA LYS A 7 -14.44 -0.67 -13.44
C LYS A 7 -14.12 -0.52 -11.97
N TYR A 8 -13.88 -1.65 -11.31
CA TYR A 8 -13.51 -1.70 -9.90
C TYR A 8 -12.00 -1.83 -9.74
N ILE A 9 -11.47 -1.17 -8.75
CA ILE A 9 -10.07 -1.16 -8.36
C ILE A 9 -9.98 -1.60 -6.90
N MET A 10 -9.01 -2.44 -6.57
CA MET A 10 -8.67 -2.76 -5.19
C MET A 10 -7.53 -1.82 -4.76
N VAL A 11 -7.76 -1.01 -3.74
CA VAL A 11 -6.74 -0.16 -3.10
C VAL A 11 -6.43 -0.76 -1.74
N PHE A 12 -5.17 -0.99 -1.44
CA PHE A 12 -4.75 -1.62 -0.18
C PHE A 12 -3.57 -0.88 0.44
N ASP A 13 -3.48 -0.97 1.75
CA ASP A 13 -2.35 -0.53 2.54
C ASP A 13 -1.97 -1.60 3.55
N THR A 14 -0.72 -1.59 4.02
CA THR A 14 -0.20 -2.56 4.99
C THR A 14 0.63 -1.92 6.09
N GLU A 15 0.37 -2.32 7.34
CA GLU A 15 1.24 -1.98 8.46
C GLU A 15 2.21 -3.13 8.76
N THR A 16 3.48 -2.78 9.00
CA THR A 16 4.53 -3.78 9.07
C THR A 16 5.39 -3.69 10.33
N THR A 17 6.01 -4.81 10.67
CA THR A 17 7.16 -4.84 11.58
C THR A 17 8.38 -4.19 10.92
N GLY A 18 9.45 -3.96 11.70
CA GLY A 18 10.72 -3.41 11.20
C GLY A 18 11.92 -4.22 11.73
N GLU A 19 11.85 -5.56 11.66
CA GLU A 19 12.91 -6.42 12.14
C GLU A 19 14.21 -6.22 11.36
N ILE A 20 15.32 -6.02 12.07
CA ILE A 20 16.65 -5.94 11.47
C ILE A 20 17.30 -7.32 11.52
N VAL A 21 17.59 -7.89 10.36
CA VAL A 21 18.29 -9.17 10.22
C VAL A 21 19.64 -8.96 9.53
N THR A 22 20.64 -9.70 9.97
CA THR A 22 21.95 -9.70 9.31
C THR A 22 21.95 -10.68 8.15
N SER A 23 22.20 -10.19 6.94
CA SER A 23 22.32 -11.03 5.75
C SER A 23 23.56 -11.92 5.82
N LYS A 24 23.61 -12.95 4.94
CA LYS A 24 24.80 -13.84 4.81
C LYS A 24 26.10 -13.10 4.52
N ASN A 25 26.02 -11.90 3.97
CA ASN A 25 27.18 -11.06 3.65
C ASN A 25 27.49 -10.01 4.75
N GLY A 26 26.88 -10.13 5.94
CA GLY A 26 27.09 -9.22 7.07
C GLY A 26 26.37 -7.87 6.98
N HIS A 27 25.54 -7.64 5.97
CA HIS A 27 24.76 -6.41 5.87
C HIS A 27 23.46 -6.50 6.66
N GLU A 28 23.13 -5.47 7.40
CA GLU A 28 21.82 -5.34 8.04
C GLU A 28 20.75 -5.04 6.99
N ILE A 29 19.68 -5.82 7.02
CA ILE A 29 18.51 -5.69 6.14
C ILE A 29 17.28 -5.57 7.04
N MET A 30 16.48 -4.53 6.84
CA MET A 30 15.19 -4.41 7.50
C MET A 30 14.18 -5.32 6.82
N GLN A 31 13.65 -6.29 7.57
CA GLN A 31 12.54 -7.15 7.15
C GLN A 31 11.23 -6.52 7.60
N LYS A 32 10.24 -6.56 6.72
CA LYS A 32 8.93 -5.94 6.92
C LYS A 32 7.86 -7.01 6.78
N TYR A 33 7.36 -7.48 7.92
CA TYR A 33 6.31 -8.48 7.96
C TYR A 33 4.98 -7.80 8.28
N ILE A 34 3.98 -8.04 7.46
CA ILE A 34 2.66 -7.42 7.58
C ILE A 34 1.95 -7.96 8.82
N TYR A 35 1.50 -7.06 9.69
CA TYR A 35 0.62 -7.41 10.81
C TYR A 35 -0.81 -6.87 10.64
N ASP A 36 -1.02 -5.83 9.83
CA ASP A 36 -2.33 -5.26 9.53
C ASP A 36 -2.48 -5.10 8.00
N ILE A 37 -3.59 -5.55 7.45
CA ILE A 37 -3.93 -5.42 6.03
C ILE A 37 -5.30 -4.77 5.92
N GLY A 38 -5.33 -3.58 5.33
CA GLY A 38 -6.56 -2.89 4.98
C GLY A 38 -6.74 -2.80 3.47
N TYR A 39 -7.95 -3.02 2.97
CA TYR A 39 -8.23 -2.71 1.58
C TYR A 39 -9.65 -2.27 1.32
N THR A 40 -9.80 -1.50 0.28
CA THR A 40 -11.08 -1.09 -0.28
C THR A 40 -11.23 -1.66 -1.68
N ILE A 41 -12.48 -1.87 -2.10
CA ILE A 41 -12.82 -2.03 -3.52
C ILE A 41 -13.74 -0.87 -3.89
N ALA A 42 -13.29 -0.09 -4.85
CA ALA A 42 -13.92 1.17 -5.23
C ALA A 42 -14.08 1.30 -6.75
N ASP A 43 -14.99 2.15 -7.17
CA ASP A 43 -14.99 2.73 -8.50
C ASP A 43 -14.55 4.21 -8.44
N LYS A 44 -14.66 4.94 -9.54
CA LYS A 44 -14.28 6.36 -9.61
C LYS A 44 -15.07 7.29 -8.67
N LYS A 45 -16.13 6.82 -8.04
CA LYS A 45 -17.07 7.65 -7.28
C LYS A 45 -17.23 7.23 -5.84
N GLU A 46 -17.26 5.94 -5.58
CA GLU A 46 -17.63 5.39 -4.28
C GLU A 46 -16.86 4.12 -3.92
N ILE A 47 -16.74 3.86 -2.64
CA ILE A 47 -16.19 2.62 -2.08
C ILE A 47 -17.35 1.64 -1.91
N HIS A 48 -17.19 0.43 -2.45
CA HIS A 48 -18.21 -0.63 -2.44
C HIS A 48 -17.94 -1.70 -1.38
N LEU A 49 -16.67 -1.89 -1.00
CA LEU A 49 -16.24 -2.85 0.00
C LEU A 49 -15.08 -2.27 0.80
N LYS A 50 -15.08 -2.56 2.11
CA LYS A 50 -13.98 -2.29 3.03
C LYS A 50 -13.64 -3.58 3.77
N ARG A 51 -12.36 -3.89 3.91
CA ARG A 51 -11.85 -5.02 4.69
C ARG A 51 -10.69 -4.59 5.55
N ASN A 52 -10.65 -5.13 6.75
CA ASN A 52 -9.51 -5.01 7.65
C ASN A 52 -9.21 -6.35 8.30
N PHE A 53 -7.94 -6.75 8.34
CA PHE A 53 -7.52 -8.02 8.91
C PHE A 53 -6.18 -7.88 9.62
N ILE A 54 -6.10 -8.48 10.80
CA ILE A 54 -4.82 -8.65 11.50
C ILE A 54 -4.24 -10.02 11.15
N VAL A 55 -2.98 -10.03 10.72
CA VAL A 55 -2.25 -11.27 10.37
C VAL A 55 -1.85 -11.99 11.64
N LYS A 56 -2.53 -13.09 11.93
CA LYS A 56 -2.39 -13.82 13.20
C LYS A 56 -0.95 -14.23 13.48
N GLU A 57 -0.27 -14.86 12.53
CA GLU A 57 1.07 -15.41 12.69
C GLU A 57 2.12 -14.34 13.03
N ILE A 58 1.90 -13.10 12.59
CA ILE A 58 2.82 -11.98 12.85
C ILE A 58 2.41 -11.26 14.14
N PHE A 59 1.12 -10.95 14.30
CA PHE A 59 0.64 -10.14 15.43
C PHE A 59 0.76 -10.88 16.79
N GLU A 60 0.57 -12.21 16.81
CA GLU A 60 0.75 -13.03 18.02
C GLU A 60 2.24 -13.28 18.34
N ASN A 61 3.16 -12.98 17.45
CA ASN A 61 4.60 -13.07 17.69
C ASN A 61 5.12 -11.78 18.36
N ALA A 62 5.31 -11.85 19.70
CA ALA A 62 5.74 -10.70 20.49
C ALA A 62 7.12 -10.15 20.07
N GLU A 63 8.04 -11.00 19.63
CA GLU A 63 9.37 -10.58 19.16
C GLU A 63 9.24 -9.71 17.90
N LEU A 64 8.49 -10.17 16.91
CA LEU A 64 8.23 -9.41 15.68
C LEU A 64 7.50 -8.10 15.98
N MET A 65 6.46 -8.13 16.81
CA MET A 65 5.68 -6.94 17.14
C MET A 65 6.45 -5.90 17.96
N ASN A 66 7.47 -6.29 18.71
CA ASN A 66 8.37 -5.34 19.38
C ASN A 66 9.18 -4.48 18.38
N SER A 67 9.38 -4.95 17.16
CA SER A 67 10.06 -4.23 16.08
C SER A 67 9.11 -3.38 15.22
N ALA A 68 7.79 -3.43 15.44
CA ALA A 68 6.82 -2.67 14.68
C ALA A 68 7.05 -1.16 14.81
N TYR A 69 6.99 -0.43 13.68
CA TYR A 69 7.18 1.01 13.67
C TYR A 69 6.15 1.71 14.56
N TYR A 70 4.90 1.28 14.49
CA TYR A 70 3.79 1.80 15.31
C TYR A 70 3.45 0.89 16.50
N LYS A 71 4.47 0.32 17.18
CA LYS A 71 4.26 -0.54 18.35
C LYS A 71 3.43 0.10 19.49
N ASN A 72 3.44 1.42 19.59
CA ASN A 72 2.60 2.17 20.53
C ASN A 72 1.10 2.00 20.26
N LYS A 73 0.70 1.53 19.08
CA LYS A 73 -0.69 1.24 18.69
C LYS A 73 -1.14 -0.19 18.98
N ILE A 74 -0.24 -1.09 19.38
CA ILE A 74 -0.60 -2.47 19.74
C ILE A 74 -1.77 -2.54 20.72
N PRO A 75 -1.85 -1.71 21.78
CA PRO A 75 -3.01 -1.70 22.68
C PRO A 75 -4.33 -1.33 21.99
N LYS A 76 -4.29 -0.44 20.98
CA LYS A 76 -5.46 -0.09 20.16
C LYS A 76 -5.92 -1.32 19.35
N TYR A 77 -5.00 -1.98 18.65
CA TYR A 77 -5.31 -3.20 17.88
C TYR A 77 -5.91 -4.31 18.74
N ARG A 78 -5.39 -4.53 19.95
CA ARG A 78 -5.96 -5.52 20.88
C ARG A 78 -7.42 -5.21 21.23
N LYS A 79 -7.73 -3.93 21.51
CA LYS A 79 -9.12 -3.51 21.76
C LYS A 79 -10.02 -3.71 20.55
N MET A 80 -9.54 -3.41 19.35
CA MET A 80 -10.29 -3.61 18.11
C MET A 80 -10.58 -5.10 17.86
N ILE A 81 -9.62 -5.98 18.18
CA ILE A 81 -9.80 -7.44 18.09
C ILE A 81 -10.81 -7.91 19.14
N GLU A 82 -10.68 -7.48 20.40
CA GLU A 82 -11.57 -7.84 21.50
C GLU A 82 -13.03 -7.37 21.28
N SER A 83 -13.21 -6.20 20.65
CA SER A 83 -14.54 -5.67 20.31
C SER A 83 -15.14 -6.28 19.04
N GLY A 84 -14.37 -7.05 18.27
CA GLY A 84 -14.80 -7.59 16.98
C GLY A 84 -14.84 -6.54 15.86
N GLU A 85 -14.17 -5.40 16.03
CA GLU A 85 -14.04 -4.37 15.00
C GLU A 85 -13.09 -4.82 13.88
N VAL A 86 -12.10 -5.65 14.20
CA VAL A 86 -11.16 -6.23 13.24
C VAL A 86 -10.97 -7.72 13.51
N ASP A 87 -10.92 -8.49 12.42
CA ASP A 87 -10.69 -9.94 12.50
C ASP A 87 -9.18 -10.23 12.54
N ILE A 88 -8.76 -11.05 13.52
CA ILE A 88 -7.42 -11.66 13.54
C ILE A 88 -7.51 -13.08 12.99
N ILE A 89 -6.96 -13.30 11.80
CA ILE A 89 -7.05 -14.57 11.09
C ILE A 89 -5.71 -14.95 10.43
N PRO A 90 -5.52 -16.23 10.07
CA PRO A 90 -4.33 -16.67 9.37
C PRO A 90 -4.12 -15.93 8.04
N PHE A 91 -2.87 -15.62 7.72
CA PHE A 91 -2.49 -14.94 6.47
C PHE A 91 -3.03 -15.64 5.22
N ALA A 92 -3.02 -16.99 5.20
CA ALA A 92 -3.60 -17.75 4.09
C ALA A 92 -5.08 -17.48 3.87
N ASP A 93 -5.85 -17.23 4.92
CA ASP A 93 -7.29 -16.98 4.82
C ASP A 93 -7.57 -15.53 4.40
N ILE A 94 -6.71 -14.58 4.80
CA ILE A 94 -6.72 -13.21 4.28
C ILE A 94 -6.51 -13.24 2.76
N VAL A 95 -5.46 -13.94 2.30
CA VAL A 95 -5.13 -14.07 0.87
C VAL A 95 -6.29 -14.71 0.09
N LYS A 96 -6.93 -15.76 0.62
CA LYS A 96 -8.12 -16.37 -0.01
C LYS A 96 -9.28 -15.37 -0.12
N THR A 97 -9.50 -14.56 0.91
CA THR A 97 -10.54 -13.52 0.91
C THR A 97 -10.25 -12.47 -0.15
N MET A 98 -9.01 -11.98 -0.24
CA MET A 98 -8.58 -11.04 -1.29
C MET A 98 -8.80 -11.62 -2.70
N GLN A 99 -8.47 -12.90 -2.89
CA GLN A 99 -8.70 -13.60 -4.17
C GLN A 99 -10.19 -13.72 -4.51
N ALA A 100 -11.02 -14.05 -3.52
CA ALA A 100 -12.47 -14.17 -3.70
C ALA A 100 -13.09 -12.83 -4.06
N ASP A 101 -12.72 -11.77 -3.34
CA ASP A 101 -13.21 -10.40 -3.60
C ASP A 101 -12.71 -9.90 -4.96
N ALA A 102 -11.43 -10.14 -5.32
CA ALA A 102 -10.87 -9.77 -6.62
C ALA A 102 -11.58 -10.49 -7.79
N LYS A 103 -11.98 -11.75 -7.57
CA LYS A 103 -12.77 -12.51 -8.55
C LYS A 103 -14.21 -11.98 -8.63
N TYR A 104 -14.85 -11.75 -7.48
CA TYR A 104 -16.24 -11.31 -7.40
C TYR A 104 -16.44 -9.95 -8.09
N PHE A 105 -15.58 -8.98 -7.82
CA PHE A 105 -15.59 -7.64 -8.43
C PHE A 105 -14.91 -7.57 -9.80
N ASN A 106 -14.37 -8.68 -10.29
CA ASN A 106 -13.61 -8.71 -11.55
C ASN A 106 -12.48 -7.68 -11.60
N ILE A 107 -11.74 -7.55 -10.49
CA ILE A 107 -10.65 -6.58 -10.36
C ILE A 107 -9.64 -6.77 -11.50
N LYS A 108 -9.26 -5.67 -12.14
CA LYS A 108 -8.24 -5.59 -13.20
C LYS A 108 -7.06 -4.71 -12.80
N GLU A 109 -7.24 -3.90 -11.77
CA GLU A 109 -6.25 -2.97 -11.28
C GLU A 109 -6.17 -3.07 -9.77
N VAL A 110 -4.95 -2.99 -9.25
CA VAL A 110 -4.67 -2.84 -7.82
C VAL A 110 -3.80 -1.62 -7.62
N ALA A 111 -3.99 -0.92 -6.50
CA ALA A 111 -3.29 0.31 -6.22
C ALA A 111 -2.92 0.43 -4.74
N ALA A 112 -1.85 1.18 -4.45
CA ALA A 112 -1.45 1.61 -3.11
C ALA A 112 -0.58 2.88 -3.22
N TYR A 113 -0.42 3.59 -2.13
CA TYR A 113 0.50 4.73 -2.07
C TYR A 113 1.92 4.23 -1.79
N ASN A 114 2.85 4.38 -2.76
CA ASN A 114 4.17 3.75 -2.72
C ASN A 114 4.08 2.21 -2.76
N ILE A 115 3.29 1.69 -3.67
CA ILE A 115 2.90 0.28 -3.79
C ILE A 115 4.08 -0.71 -3.76
N SER A 116 5.28 -0.29 -4.12
CA SER A 116 6.47 -1.16 -4.05
C SER A 116 6.80 -1.61 -2.63
N PHE A 117 6.45 -0.78 -1.63
CA PHE A 117 6.60 -1.13 -0.23
C PHE A 117 5.71 -2.32 0.13
N ASP A 118 4.43 -2.22 -0.17
CA ASP A 118 3.42 -3.23 0.15
C ASP A 118 3.67 -4.54 -0.58
N LEU A 119 3.98 -4.48 -1.88
CA LEU A 119 4.31 -5.67 -2.66
C LEU A 119 5.52 -6.41 -2.09
N ASN A 120 6.53 -5.67 -1.61
CA ASN A 120 7.68 -6.27 -0.96
C ASN A 120 7.30 -6.87 0.41
N ALA A 121 6.45 -6.18 1.18
CA ALA A 121 5.96 -6.67 2.47
C ALA A 121 5.15 -7.96 2.31
N PHE A 122 4.27 -8.06 1.31
CA PHE A 122 3.56 -9.31 0.99
C PHE A 122 4.52 -10.46 0.69
N MET A 123 5.56 -10.22 -0.11
CA MET A 123 6.55 -11.24 -0.43
C MET A 123 7.35 -11.66 0.81
N GLN A 124 7.80 -10.72 1.63
CA GLN A 124 8.56 -11.01 2.84
C GLN A 124 7.71 -11.76 3.87
N THR A 125 6.46 -11.34 4.09
CA THR A 125 5.52 -12.01 4.99
C THR A 125 5.25 -13.45 4.55
N THR A 126 5.01 -13.65 3.25
CA THR A 126 4.80 -14.99 2.69
C THR A 126 6.01 -15.89 2.93
N ASN A 127 7.23 -15.39 2.73
CA ASN A 127 8.45 -16.16 2.97
C ASN A 127 8.74 -16.41 4.45
N CYS A 128 8.33 -15.49 5.33
CA CYS A 128 8.44 -15.68 6.78
C CYS A 128 7.52 -16.80 7.28
N ILE A 129 6.24 -16.77 6.86
CA ILE A 129 5.23 -17.73 7.32
C ILE A 129 5.40 -19.10 6.64
N TYR A 130 5.79 -19.09 5.36
CA TYR A 130 5.92 -20.29 4.53
C TYR A 130 7.32 -20.40 3.91
N PRO A 131 8.36 -20.60 4.72
CA PRO A 131 9.73 -20.63 4.20
C PRO A 131 9.91 -21.76 3.18
N ASN A 132 10.55 -21.45 2.05
CA ASN A 132 10.84 -22.35 0.94
C ASN A 132 9.63 -22.96 0.20
N GLN A 133 8.40 -22.52 0.48
CA GLN A 133 7.20 -23.02 -0.22
C GLN A 133 6.92 -22.27 -1.52
N PHE A 134 7.46 -21.07 -1.69
CA PHE A 134 7.25 -20.24 -2.86
C PHE A 134 8.56 -19.98 -3.59
N GLN A 135 8.50 -20.07 -4.92
CA GLN A 135 9.64 -19.74 -5.74
C GLN A 135 9.86 -18.21 -5.74
N MET A 136 11.04 -17.79 -5.32
CA MET A 136 11.45 -16.39 -5.46
C MET A 136 11.60 -16.05 -6.94
N LEU A 137 10.86 -15.03 -7.36
CA LEU A 137 10.92 -14.51 -8.72
C LEU A 137 11.90 -13.34 -8.76
N PHE A 138 12.76 -13.31 -9.77
CA PHE A 138 13.76 -12.25 -9.94
C PHE A 138 13.59 -11.60 -11.31
N ARG A 139 13.90 -10.30 -11.36
CA ARG A 139 14.02 -9.52 -12.58
C ARG A 139 15.43 -8.92 -12.69
N ILE A 140 15.86 -8.68 -13.92
CA ILE A 140 17.11 -7.94 -14.16
C ILE A 140 16.79 -6.45 -14.11
N THR A 141 17.47 -5.71 -13.26
CA THR A 141 17.35 -4.25 -13.17
C THR A 141 18.00 -3.58 -14.38
N LYS A 142 17.73 -2.28 -14.59
CA LYS A 142 18.38 -1.48 -15.64
C LYS A 142 19.91 -1.46 -15.50
N GLN A 143 20.45 -1.67 -14.30
CA GLN A 143 21.87 -1.76 -14.01
C GLN A 143 22.42 -3.19 -14.18
N GLY A 144 21.62 -4.14 -14.67
CA GLY A 144 22.02 -5.53 -14.86
C GLY A 144 22.04 -6.39 -13.59
N ASN A 145 21.60 -5.88 -12.45
CA ASN A 145 21.53 -6.63 -11.20
C ASN A 145 20.24 -7.46 -11.11
N TYR A 146 20.30 -8.57 -10.38
CA TYR A 146 19.10 -9.34 -10.03
C TYR A 146 18.41 -8.68 -8.84
N ALA A 147 17.09 -8.44 -8.96
CA ALA A 147 16.24 -7.95 -7.87
C ALA A 147 14.96 -8.79 -7.81
N PRO A 148 14.33 -8.94 -6.62
CA PRO A 148 13.03 -9.61 -6.50
C PRO A 148 11.98 -8.97 -7.40
N ASP A 149 11.20 -9.79 -8.09
CA ASP A 149 10.06 -9.36 -8.90
C ASP A 149 8.78 -9.43 -8.05
N THR A 150 8.61 -8.42 -7.21
CA THR A 150 7.51 -8.35 -6.25
C THR A 150 6.14 -8.22 -6.92
N GLU A 151 6.05 -7.55 -8.07
CA GLU A 151 4.81 -7.46 -8.85
C GLU A 151 4.38 -8.83 -9.36
N LYS A 152 5.29 -9.56 -9.99
CA LYS A 152 5.02 -10.92 -10.49
C LYS A 152 4.72 -11.87 -9.34
N PHE A 153 5.42 -11.73 -8.20
CA PHE A 153 5.14 -12.49 -6.99
C PHE A 153 3.70 -12.26 -6.52
N PHE A 154 3.28 -11.00 -6.39
CA PHE A 154 1.94 -10.64 -5.96
C PHE A 154 0.86 -11.18 -6.89
N LYS A 155 1.03 -11.01 -8.20
CA LYS A 155 0.11 -11.53 -9.21
C LYS A 155 -0.02 -13.06 -9.15
N ASN A 156 1.09 -13.77 -9.03
CA ASN A 156 1.11 -15.23 -9.12
C ASN A 156 0.71 -15.93 -7.82
N TYR A 157 1.08 -15.36 -6.66
CA TYR A 157 0.93 -16.05 -5.38
C TYR A 157 -0.12 -15.41 -4.46
N ILE A 158 -0.25 -14.09 -4.49
CA ILE A 158 -1.22 -13.39 -3.65
C ILE A 158 -2.58 -13.34 -4.33
N LEU A 159 -2.72 -12.66 -5.47
CA LEU A 159 -4.03 -12.54 -6.15
C LEU A 159 -4.36 -13.71 -7.07
N ARG A 160 -3.36 -14.45 -7.56
CA ARG A 160 -3.49 -15.49 -8.57
C ARG A 160 -4.27 -15.01 -9.81
N LYS A 161 -3.94 -13.78 -10.23
CA LYS A 161 -4.64 -13.08 -11.31
C LYS A 161 -3.75 -12.04 -11.94
N GLU A 162 -3.83 -11.90 -13.26
CA GLU A 162 -3.24 -10.77 -13.97
C GLU A 162 -4.03 -9.49 -13.65
N VAL A 163 -3.31 -8.51 -13.13
CA VAL A 163 -3.80 -7.19 -12.77
C VAL A 163 -2.76 -6.13 -13.13
N ASP A 164 -3.21 -4.93 -13.43
CA ASP A 164 -2.34 -3.77 -13.55
C ASP A 164 -2.00 -3.24 -12.15
N ILE A 165 -0.73 -2.90 -11.95
CA ILE A 165 -0.21 -2.34 -10.70
C ILE A 165 -0.13 -0.83 -10.84
N ILE A 166 -0.78 -0.10 -9.95
CA ILE A 166 -0.87 1.37 -9.98
C ILE A 166 -0.24 1.93 -8.71
N ASP A 167 0.75 2.80 -8.88
CA ASP A 167 1.34 3.55 -7.77
C ASP A 167 0.65 4.92 -7.63
N ILE A 168 -0.18 5.05 -6.58
CA ILE A 168 -0.94 6.28 -6.30
C ILE A 168 0.00 7.45 -6.04
N TRP A 169 1.15 7.23 -5.39
CA TRP A 169 2.15 8.27 -5.16
C TRP A 169 2.67 8.86 -6.48
N THR A 170 3.02 8.02 -7.44
CA THR A 170 3.44 8.47 -8.77
C THR A 170 2.35 9.31 -9.43
N LEU A 171 1.09 8.87 -9.37
CA LEU A 171 -0.03 9.61 -9.96
C LEU A 171 -0.28 10.94 -9.25
N ALA A 172 -0.20 10.98 -7.93
CA ALA A 172 -0.35 12.21 -7.14
C ALA A 172 0.74 13.23 -7.50
N CYS A 173 2.01 12.80 -7.61
CA CYS A 173 3.11 13.65 -8.02
C CYS A 173 2.94 14.21 -9.43
N GLN A 174 2.45 13.41 -10.38
CA GLN A 174 2.18 13.87 -11.76
C GLN A 174 1.01 14.87 -11.85
N THR A 175 0.08 14.85 -10.92
CA THR A 175 -1.20 15.56 -11.04
C THR A 175 -1.42 16.57 -9.93
N LEU A 176 -1.74 16.13 -8.73
CA LEU A 176 -2.15 16.97 -7.59
C LEU A 176 -1.00 17.85 -7.10
N CYS A 177 0.18 17.27 -6.87
CA CYS A 177 1.34 18.01 -6.38
C CYS A 177 1.90 19.01 -7.41
N ASN A 178 1.53 18.87 -8.68
CA ASN A 178 1.84 19.80 -9.76
C ASN A 178 0.80 20.93 -9.93
N GLN A 179 -0.20 21.03 -9.05
CA GLN A 179 -1.14 22.15 -9.07
C GLN A 179 -0.54 23.35 -8.34
N VAL A 180 -0.75 24.55 -8.89
CA VAL A 180 -0.25 25.79 -8.26
C VAL A 180 -0.83 25.96 -6.86
N THR A 181 -2.11 25.66 -6.67
CA THR A 181 -2.79 25.72 -5.37
C THR A 181 -2.14 24.80 -4.33
N PHE A 182 -1.80 23.55 -4.71
CA PHE A 182 -1.07 22.66 -3.82
C PHE A 182 0.27 23.28 -3.40
N GLN A 183 1.04 23.79 -4.36
CA GLN A 183 2.36 24.34 -4.09
C GLN A 183 2.32 25.69 -3.37
N THR A 184 1.23 26.43 -3.43
CA THR A 184 1.07 27.70 -2.72
C THR A 184 0.66 27.50 -1.26
N TYR A 185 -0.27 26.59 -0.98
CA TYR A 185 -0.93 26.51 0.32
C TYR A 185 -0.56 25.28 1.15
N TYR A 186 -0.12 24.19 0.50
CA TYR A 186 0.16 22.90 1.18
C TYR A 186 1.61 22.43 1.01
N LYS A 187 2.45 23.21 0.33
CA LYS A 187 3.83 22.84 0.10
C LYS A 187 4.62 22.80 1.40
N GLU A 188 5.09 21.62 1.73
CA GLU A 188 6.16 21.43 2.69
C GLU A 188 7.39 20.87 1.97
N GLU A 189 8.58 21.18 2.48
CA GLU A 189 9.83 20.65 1.93
C GLU A 189 10.51 19.70 2.92
N THR A 190 11.13 18.65 2.38
CA THR A 190 12.04 17.80 3.13
C THR A 190 13.33 18.55 3.45
N ALA A 191 14.14 18.04 4.37
CA ALA A 191 15.48 18.60 4.66
C ALA A 191 16.41 18.68 3.43
N LYS A 192 16.11 17.91 2.36
CA LYS A 192 16.82 17.96 1.08
C LYS A 192 16.20 18.92 0.05
N GLY A 193 15.20 19.70 0.44
CA GLY A 193 14.52 20.67 -0.42
C GLY A 193 13.59 20.04 -1.47
N ASN A 194 13.20 18.78 -1.32
CA ASN A 194 12.16 18.17 -2.17
C ASN A 194 10.78 18.48 -1.60
N ILE A 195 9.79 18.69 -2.46
CA ILE A 195 8.40 18.86 -2.05
C ILE A 195 7.93 17.54 -1.41
N LYS A 196 7.41 17.63 -0.19
CA LYS A 196 6.76 16.49 0.46
C LYS A 196 5.49 16.13 -0.30
N SER A 197 5.27 14.85 -0.49
CA SER A 197 4.16 14.31 -1.27
C SER A 197 3.67 12.98 -0.69
N ASN A 198 3.74 12.82 0.65
CA ASN A 198 3.12 11.69 1.34
C ASN A 198 1.59 11.81 1.30
N ALA A 199 0.90 10.71 1.58
CA ALA A 199 -0.55 10.62 1.47
C ALA A 199 -1.26 11.65 2.36
N GLU A 200 -0.79 11.85 3.59
CA GLU A 200 -1.32 12.81 4.56
C GLU A 200 -1.40 14.24 4.01
N ILE A 201 -0.29 14.75 3.43
CA ILE A 201 -0.25 16.10 2.86
C ILE A 201 -1.13 16.21 1.61
N VAL A 202 -1.09 15.19 0.75
CA VAL A 202 -1.92 15.17 -0.46
C VAL A 202 -3.40 15.09 -0.11
N TYR A 203 -3.74 14.34 0.94
CA TYR A 203 -5.13 14.25 1.41
C TYR A 203 -5.60 15.55 2.08
N SER A 204 -4.75 16.18 2.92
CA SER A 204 -5.02 17.52 3.48
C SER A 204 -5.37 18.53 2.38
N TYR A 205 -4.63 18.50 1.27
CA TYR A 205 -4.95 19.34 0.11
C TYR A 205 -6.32 19.00 -0.53
N ILE A 206 -6.69 17.74 -0.57
CA ILE A 206 -7.97 17.31 -1.20
C ILE A 206 -9.18 17.78 -0.39
N ILE A 207 -9.07 17.73 0.93
CA ILE A 207 -10.16 18.12 1.84
C ILE A 207 -10.16 19.61 2.20
N ASP A 208 -9.12 20.35 1.76
CA ASP A 208 -8.88 21.77 2.11
C ASP A 208 -8.81 21.99 3.62
N GLY A 209 -8.02 21.16 4.32
CA GLY A 209 -7.91 21.18 5.77
C GLY A 209 -6.74 20.36 6.31
N ASP A 210 -6.47 20.50 7.59
CA ASP A 210 -5.46 19.70 8.26
C ASP A 210 -5.96 18.26 8.47
N PHE A 211 -5.14 17.32 8.14
CA PHE A 211 -5.39 15.89 8.30
C PHE A 211 -4.19 15.21 8.95
N ILE A 212 -4.43 14.31 9.87
CA ILE A 212 -3.41 13.47 10.50
C ILE A 212 -3.81 12.01 10.29
N GLU A 213 -2.92 11.24 9.68
CA GLU A 213 -3.14 9.81 9.43
C GLU A 213 -3.28 9.03 10.73
N ASP A 214 -4.27 8.15 10.78
CA ASP A 214 -4.46 7.22 11.89
C ASP A 214 -3.46 6.06 11.85
N HIS A 215 -2.78 5.86 10.74
CA HIS A 215 -1.82 4.78 10.49
C HIS A 215 -2.38 3.41 10.90
N THR A 216 -3.55 3.08 10.42
CA THR A 216 -4.13 1.74 10.39
C THR A 216 -4.41 1.41 8.94
N ALA A 217 -4.10 0.19 8.52
CA ALA A 217 -4.11 -0.16 7.10
C ALA A 217 -5.47 0.12 6.41
N LEU A 218 -6.60 -0.09 7.09
CA LEU A 218 -7.90 0.25 6.49
C LEU A 218 -8.12 1.76 6.39
N SER A 219 -7.76 2.54 7.40
CA SER A 219 -7.90 4.00 7.36
C SER A 219 -7.10 4.58 6.19
N ASP A 220 -5.85 4.12 6.06
CA ASP A 220 -4.93 4.64 5.05
C ASP A 220 -5.36 4.18 3.65
N SER A 221 -5.83 2.94 3.47
CA SER A 221 -6.41 2.50 2.19
C SER A 221 -7.67 3.28 1.76
N ILE A 222 -8.46 3.79 2.70
CA ILE A 222 -9.62 4.66 2.40
C ILE A 222 -9.13 6.01 1.87
N ILE A 223 -8.17 6.64 2.55
CA ILE A 223 -7.58 7.93 2.15
C ILE A 223 -6.94 7.81 0.76
N GLU A 224 -6.16 6.76 0.54
CA GLU A 224 -5.52 6.48 -0.74
C GLU A 224 -6.55 6.28 -1.86
N THR A 225 -7.68 5.63 -1.56
CA THR A 225 -8.80 5.49 -2.49
C THR A 225 -9.38 6.85 -2.87
N GLU A 226 -9.59 7.75 -1.91
CA GLU A 226 -10.11 9.09 -2.16
C GLU A 226 -9.12 9.94 -2.97
N ILE A 227 -7.81 9.81 -2.70
CA ILE A 227 -6.75 10.43 -3.52
C ILE A 227 -6.84 9.94 -4.96
N LEU A 228 -6.92 8.62 -5.18
CA LEU A 228 -7.02 8.03 -6.51
C LEU A 228 -8.30 8.47 -7.24
N GLN A 229 -9.44 8.50 -6.54
CA GLN A 229 -10.70 9.00 -7.09
C GLN A 229 -10.60 10.48 -7.49
N ARG A 230 -9.92 11.31 -6.69
CA ARG A 230 -9.68 12.72 -7.01
C ARG A 230 -8.82 12.87 -8.26
N ILE A 231 -7.76 12.08 -8.38
CA ILE A 231 -6.89 12.06 -9.56
C ILE A 231 -7.68 11.72 -10.83
N TYR A 232 -8.52 10.69 -10.78
CA TYR A 232 -9.34 10.29 -11.94
C TYR A 232 -10.37 11.35 -12.35
N ARG A 233 -10.86 12.17 -11.41
CA ARG A 233 -11.79 13.29 -11.72
C ARG A 233 -11.09 14.45 -12.43
N LEU A 234 -9.77 14.54 -12.39
CA LEU A 234 -9.02 15.58 -13.11
C LEU A 234 -9.01 15.36 -14.62
N HIS A 235 -9.37 14.16 -15.10
CA HIS A 235 -9.37 13.77 -16.52
C HIS A 235 -8.05 14.06 -17.26
N LYS A 236 -6.93 14.10 -16.51
CA LYS A 236 -5.60 14.27 -17.10
C LYS A 236 -5.09 12.94 -17.67
N LYS A 237 -4.30 13.04 -18.75
CA LYS A 237 -3.53 11.90 -19.22
C LYS A 237 -2.44 11.61 -18.17
N ILE A 238 -2.44 10.42 -17.62
CA ILE A 238 -1.49 9.95 -16.61
C ILE A 238 -0.70 8.77 -17.16
N GLU A 239 0.59 8.72 -16.80
CA GLU A 239 1.41 7.54 -17.06
C GLU A 239 1.37 6.66 -15.81
N THR A 240 0.87 5.44 -15.95
CA THR A 240 0.74 4.49 -14.83
C THR A 240 2.05 3.76 -14.50
N LYS A 241 3.15 4.07 -15.20
CA LYS A 241 4.44 3.44 -14.93
C LYS A 241 4.97 3.86 -13.57
N PHE A 242 5.32 2.85 -12.77
CA PHE A 242 5.98 3.02 -11.49
C PHE A 242 7.32 3.78 -11.63
N MET A 243 7.54 4.73 -10.73
CA MET A 243 8.81 5.47 -10.63
C MET A 243 9.42 5.30 -9.23
N PHE A 244 10.74 5.06 -9.19
CA PHE A 244 11.47 4.89 -7.92
C PHE A 244 11.50 6.15 -7.04
N MET A 245 11.39 7.34 -7.63
CA MET A 245 11.40 8.63 -6.92
C MET A 245 10.33 9.55 -7.51
N PRO A 246 9.04 9.29 -7.23
CA PRO A 246 7.93 10.03 -7.86
C PRO A 246 7.96 11.54 -7.59
N PHE A 247 8.47 11.99 -6.44
CA PHE A 247 8.60 13.42 -6.11
C PHE A 247 9.44 14.21 -7.14
N ARG A 248 10.28 13.54 -7.94
CA ARG A 248 11.03 14.19 -9.04
C ARG A 248 10.15 14.57 -10.23
N LEU A 249 8.91 14.11 -10.27
CA LEU A 249 7.91 14.52 -11.27
C LEU A 249 7.25 15.85 -10.92
N ILE A 250 7.50 16.37 -9.71
CA ILE A 250 6.92 17.62 -9.27
C ILE A 250 7.80 18.76 -9.78
N GLU A 251 7.25 19.57 -10.68
CA GLU A 251 7.87 20.78 -11.18
C GLU A 251 7.63 21.93 -10.19
N LYS A 252 8.69 22.52 -9.64
CA LYS A 252 8.53 23.68 -8.74
C LYS A 252 7.99 24.87 -9.55
N LYS A 253 6.85 25.39 -9.16
CA LYS A 253 6.13 26.49 -9.83
C LYS A 253 6.06 27.77 -9.01
N VAL A 254 6.36 27.65 -7.70
CA VAL A 254 6.27 28.76 -6.73
C VAL A 254 7.46 28.70 -5.77
#